data_f03a2a7b2b86d92b8d4fb5bc99cce397
#
_entry.id   f03a2a7b2b86d92b8d4fb5bc99cce397
#
_cell.length_a   1.000
_cell.length_b   1.000
_cell.length_c   1.000
_cell.angle_alpha   90.00
_cell.angle_beta   90.00
_cell.angle_gamma   90.00
#
_symmetry.space_group_name_H-M   'P 1'
#
loop_
_entity.id
_entity.type
_entity.pdbx_description
1 polymer ?
#
loop_
_entity_poly.entity_id
_entity_poly.type
_entity_poly.pdbx_seq_one_letter_code
_entity_poly.pdbx_strand_id
1 'polypeptide(L)'
;MPEAVAAKVQFNADGLVPAVVQADSGEVLMLAWMDDVALAATIETRRATYWSRSRSEYWVKGETSGHIQEVEGVWLDCDGDTVLLRVKQTGAACHTGMRTCFDDFPVALQ
;
A
#
# COMPACT_ATOMS: atom_id res chain seq x y z
N MET A 1 7.80 -9.20 -11.75
CA MET A 1 8.49 -8.41 -10.69
C MET A 1 9.95 -8.25 -11.10
N PRO A 2 10.50 -7.04 -11.01
CA PRO A 2 11.92 -6.85 -11.32
C PRO A 2 12.81 -7.74 -10.45
N GLU A 3 13.86 -8.26 -11.04
CA GLU A 3 14.75 -9.23 -10.40
C GLU A 3 15.39 -8.65 -9.12
N ALA A 4 15.80 -7.38 -9.15
CA ALA A 4 16.40 -6.72 -7.99
C ALA A 4 15.42 -6.59 -6.83
N VAL A 5 14.13 -6.39 -7.10
CA VAL A 5 13.08 -6.34 -6.08
C VAL A 5 12.84 -7.72 -5.50
N ALA A 6 12.71 -8.73 -6.36
CA ALA A 6 12.51 -10.11 -5.93
C ALA A 6 13.66 -10.62 -5.06
N ALA A 7 14.88 -10.17 -5.34
CA ALA A 7 16.06 -10.55 -4.55
C ALA A 7 16.11 -9.84 -3.18
N LYS A 8 15.51 -8.66 -3.06
CA LYS A 8 15.59 -7.84 -1.85
C LYS A 8 14.41 -8.06 -0.90
N VAL A 9 13.19 -8.21 -1.44
CA VAL A 9 11.99 -8.25 -0.62
C VAL A 9 11.97 -9.47 0.32
N GLN A 10 11.60 -9.22 1.57
CA GLN A 10 11.51 -10.22 2.62
C GLN A 10 10.06 -10.31 3.10
N PHE A 11 9.33 -11.29 2.62
CA PHE A 11 7.96 -11.54 3.08
C PHE A 11 8.00 -12.20 4.47
N ASN A 12 6.98 -11.91 5.28
CA ASN A 12 6.86 -12.53 6.60
C ASN A 12 6.44 -14.01 6.49
N ALA A 13 6.19 -14.66 7.63
CA ALA A 13 5.79 -16.07 7.68
C ALA A 13 4.48 -16.36 6.92
N ASP A 14 3.63 -15.36 6.76
CA ASP A 14 2.36 -15.48 6.02
C ASP A 14 2.52 -15.13 4.54
N GLY A 15 3.74 -14.85 4.08
CA GLY A 15 3.99 -14.45 2.71
C GLY A 15 3.60 -13.01 2.40
N LEU A 16 3.56 -12.14 3.40
CA LEU A 16 3.09 -10.76 3.27
C LEU A 16 4.17 -9.75 3.68
N VAL A 17 4.09 -8.56 3.08
CA VAL A 17 4.81 -7.37 3.53
C VAL A 17 3.82 -6.25 3.75
N PRO A 18 4.04 -5.40 4.77
CA PRO A 18 3.24 -4.19 4.92
C PRO A 18 3.65 -3.15 3.89
N ALA A 19 2.68 -2.44 3.37
CA ALA A 19 2.89 -1.32 2.45
C ALA A 19 2.38 -0.04 3.11
N VAL A 20 3.30 0.87 3.41
CA VAL A 20 2.97 2.22 3.87
C VAL A 20 2.67 3.05 2.62
N VAL A 21 1.52 3.70 2.58
CA VAL A 21 1.08 4.46 1.43
C VAL A 21 1.11 5.94 1.75
N GLN A 22 1.85 6.68 0.95
CA GLN A 22 2.13 8.10 1.15
C GLN A 22 1.68 8.87 -0.08
N ALA A 23 1.00 10.00 0.14
CA ALA A 23 0.68 10.91 -0.95
C ALA A 23 1.94 11.62 -1.43
N ASP A 24 1.88 12.21 -2.63
CA ASP A 24 2.98 13.00 -3.19
C ASP A 24 3.33 14.23 -2.34
N SER A 25 2.39 14.70 -1.50
CA SER A 25 2.62 15.76 -0.51
C SER A 25 3.48 15.32 0.68
N GLY A 26 3.68 14.01 0.86
CA GLY A 26 4.35 13.42 2.01
C GLY A 26 3.39 12.92 3.08
N GLU A 27 2.10 13.19 2.96
CA GLU A 27 1.10 12.72 3.93
C GLU A 27 0.96 11.20 3.91
N VAL A 28 1.01 10.56 5.08
CA VAL A 28 0.75 9.12 5.19
C VAL A 28 -0.76 8.88 5.11
N LEU A 29 -1.18 8.06 4.16
CA LEU A 29 -2.59 7.84 3.87
C LEU A 29 -3.15 6.58 4.52
N MET A 30 -2.41 5.49 4.48
CA MET A 30 -2.88 4.20 4.97
C MET A 30 -1.73 3.20 5.05
N LEU A 31 -2.01 2.05 5.65
CA LEU A 31 -1.15 0.86 5.55
C LEU A 31 -2.02 -0.31 5.10
N ALA A 32 -1.53 -1.08 4.17
CA ALA A 32 -2.18 -2.30 3.70
C ALA A 32 -1.13 -3.39 3.50
N TRP A 33 -1.55 -4.57 3.07
CA TRP A 33 -0.67 -5.72 2.94
C TRP A 33 -0.56 -6.17 1.49
N MET A 34 0.59 -6.71 1.13
CA MET A 34 0.85 -7.25 -0.19
C MET A 34 1.53 -8.61 -0.05
N ASP A 35 1.09 -9.57 -0.86
CA ASP A 35 1.90 -10.75 -1.14
C ASP A 35 2.76 -10.47 -2.39
N ASP A 36 3.45 -11.48 -2.89
CA ASP A 36 4.29 -11.37 -4.07
C ASP A 36 3.50 -10.98 -5.33
N VAL A 37 2.29 -11.51 -5.49
CA VAL A 37 1.42 -11.22 -6.63
C VAL A 37 0.94 -9.78 -6.59
N ALA A 38 0.50 -9.30 -5.42
CA ALA A 38 0.03 -7.93 -5.25
C ALA A 38 1.16 -6.91 -5.49
N LEU A 39 2.35 -7.18 -4.98
CA LEU A 39 3.52 -6.32 -5.19
C LEU A 39 3.90 -6.28 -6.67
N ALA A 40 3.95 -7.43 -7.33
CA ALA A 40 4.26 -7.50 -8.76
C ALA A 40 3.22 -6.75 -9.59
N ALA A 41 1.93 -6.93 -9.31
CA ALA A 41 0.85 -6.24 -10.00
C ALA A 41 0.92 -4.72 -9.81
N THR A 42 1.23 -4.26 -8.59
CA THR A 42 1.38 -2.84 -8.29
C THR A 42 2.50 -2.21 -9.12
N ILE A 43 3.65 -2.87 -9.21
CA ILE A 43 4.79 -2.38 -9.99
C ILE A 43 4.46 -2.38 -11.48
N GLU A 44 3.84 -3.44 -11.97
CA GLU A 44 3.56 -3.63 -13.39
C GLU A 44 2.46 -2.69 -13.89
N THR A 45 1.36 -2.57 -13.15
CA THR A 45 0.19 -1.80 -13.58
C THR A 45 0.23 -0.35 -13.15
N ARG A 46 1.05 0.00 -12.15
CA ARG A 46 1.07 1.31 -11.47
C ARG A 46 -0.27 1.63 -10.79
N ARG A 47 -1.05 0.61 -10.48
CA ARG A 47 -2.26 0.72 -9.67
C ARG A 47 -2.03 -0.04 -8.38
N ALA A 48 -2.22 0.64 -7.24
CA ALA A 48 -1.98 0.03 -5.94
C ALA A 48 -2.92 -1.17 -5.75
N THR A 49 -2.32 -2.34 -5.60
CA THR A 49 -3.01 -3.62 -5.48
C THR A 49 -2.56 -4.25 -4.17
N TYR A 50 -3.52 -4.71 -3.37
CA TYR A 50 -3.28 -5.22 -2.03
C TYR A 50 -3.88 -6.60 -1.83
N TRP A 51 -3.45 -7.26 -0.76
CA TRP A 51 -4.03 -8.50 -0.27
C TRP A 51 -4.85 -8.23 0.98
N SER A 52 -6.13 -8.61 0.96
CA SER A 52 -6.99 -8.53 2.14
C SER A 52 -6.84 -9.79 2.98
N ARG A 53 -6.29 -9.65 4.19
CA ARG A 53 -6.12 -10.77 5.11
C ARG A 53 -7.46 -11.30 5.62
N SER A 54 -8.42 -10.41 5.85
CA SER A 54 -9.73 -10.79 6.38
C SER A 54 -10.62 -11.48 5.35
N ARG A 55 -10.51 -11.09 4.08
CA ARG A 55 -11.34 -11.65 2.99
C ARG A 55 -10.60 -12.67 2.13
N SER A 56 -9.28 -12.82 2.33
CA SER A 56 -8.43 -13.71 1.53
C SER A 56 -8.60 -13.47 0.04
N GLU A 57 -8.53 -12.20 -0.36
CA GLU A 57 -8.66 -11.81 -1.76
C GLU A 57 -7.81 -10.59 -2.08
N TYR A 58 -7.49 -10.43 -3.37
CA TYR A 58 -6.83 -9.21 -3.85
C TYR A 58 -7.84 -8.10 -4.01
N TRP A 59 -7.38 -6.86 -3.80
CA TRP A 59 -8.18 -5.71 -4.22
C TRP A 59 -7.28 -4.65 -4.85
N VAL A 60 -7.74 -4.09 -5.96
CA VAL A 60 -7.13 -2.91 -6.59
C VAL A 60 -7.79 -1.69 -5.95
N LYS A 61 -6.99 -0.84 -5.33
CA LYS A 61 -7.51 0.32 -4.60
C LYS A 61 -8.31 1.22 -5.52
N GLY A 62 -9.57 1.47 -5.15
CA GLY A 62 -10.45 2.35 -5.89
C GLY A 62 -11.10 1.74 -7.13
N GLU A 63 -10.94 0.44 -7.38
CA GLU A 63 -11.50 -0.22 -8.56
C GLU A 63 -13.03 -0.04 -8.64
N THR A 64 -13.71 -0.09 -7.50
CA THR A 64 -15.17 0.09 -7.41
C THR A 64 -15.55 1.53 -7.07
N SER A 65 -14.85 2.15 -6.11
CA SER A 65 -15.18 3.49 -5.60
C SER A 65 -14.69 4.63 -6.49
N GLY A 66 -13.72 4.39 -7.36
CA GLY A 66 -13.03 5.41 -8.13
C GLY A 66 -11.94 6.15 -7.37
N HIS A 67 -11.76 5.87 -6.07
CA HIS A 67 -10.73 6.49 -5.25
C HIS A 67 -9.39 5.75 -5.44
N ILE A 68 -8.87 5.82 -6.65
CA ILE A 68 -7.70 5.07 -7.08
C ILE A 68 -6.40 5.67 -6.52
N GLN A 69 -5.38 4.84 -6.51
CA GLN A 69 -4.02 5.23 -6.16
C GLN A 69 -3.11 4.93 -7.35
N GLU A 70 -2.69 5.98 -8.04
CA GLU A 70 -1.70 5.87 -9.11
C GLU A 70 -0.31 5.86 -8.48
N VAL A 71 0.44 4.79 -8.70
CA VAL A 71 1.74 4.61 -8.08
C VAL A 71 2.79 5.43 -8.83
N GLU A 72 3.43 6.34 -8.12
CA GLU A 72 4.50 7.19 -8.65
C GLU A 72 5.88 6.67 -8.27
N GLY A 73 5.98 5.89 -7.20
CA GLY A 73 7.23 5.29 -6.78
C GLY A 73 7.01 4.15 -5.78
N VAL A 74 7.94 3.21 -5.78
CA VAL A 74 7.95 2.07 -4.88
C VAL A 74 9.35 1.94 -4.29
N TRP A 75 9.44 1.89 -2.96
CA TRP A 75 10.70 1.68 -2.26
C TRP A 75 10.56 0.50 -1.31
N LEU A 76 11.63 -0.28 -1.19
CA LEU A 76 11.79 -1.23 -0.09
C LEU A 76 12.64 -0.55 0.96
N ASP A 77 12.37 -0.85 2.23
CA ASP A 77 13.21 -0.32 3.30
C ASP A 77 14.57 -1.03 3.35
N CYS A 78 15.42 -0.68 4.32
CA CYS A 78 16.82 -1.12 4.34
C CYS A 78 16.99 -2.65 4.40
N ASP A 79 16.08 -3.35 5.05
CA ASP A 79 16.10 -4.81 5.14
C ASP A 79 15.04 -5.52 4.28
N GLY A 80 14.29 -4.76 3.49
CA GLY A 80 13.37 -5.31 2.48
C GLY A 80 12.06 -5.86 3.02
N ASP A 81 11.71 -5.61 4.28
CA ASP A 81 10.51 -6.17 4.90
C ASP A 81 9.32 -5.21 4.94
N THR A 82 9.47 -4.03 4.40
CA THR A 82 8.42 -3.00 4.32
C THR A 82 8.49 -2.29 2.98
N VAL A 83 7.33 -2.07 2.39
CA VAL A 83 7.19 -1.33 1.13
C VAL A 83 6.69 0.06 1.43
N LEU A 84 7.27 1.06 0.78
CA LEU A 84 6.73 2.42 0.72
C LEU A 84 6.21 2.66 -0.68
N LEU A 85 4.92 2.98 -0.79
CA LEU A 85 4.31 3.45 -2.04
C LEU A 85 4.10 4.95 -1.94
N ARG A 86 4.60 5.69 -2.94
CA ARG A 86 4.19 7.06 -3.14
C ARG A 86 3.17 7.08 -4.26
N VAL A 87 2.01 7.69 -3.98
CA VAL A 87 0.86 7.63 -4.88
C VAL A 87 0.25 9.00 -5.10
N LYS A 88 -0.41 9.14 -6.26
CA LYS A 88 -1.38 10.19 -6.47
C LYS A 88 -2.74 9.63 -6.08
N GLN A 89 -3.28 10.13 -4.97
CA GLN A 89 -4.56 9.68 -4.43
C GLN A 89 -5.71 10.48 -5.03
N THR A 90 -6.65 9.78 -5.64
CA THR A 90 -7.91 10.37 -6.08
C THR A 90 -8.95 10.14 -4.98
N GLY A 91 -9.52 11.21 -4.42
CA GLY A 91 -10.50 11.12 -3.36
C GLY A 91 -9.94 10.64 -2.03
N ALA A 92 -10.79 10.01 -1.23
CA ALA A 92 -10.44 9.54 0.10
C ALA A 92 -9.69 8.20 0.08
N ALA A 93 -8.64 8.06 0.87
CA ALA A 93 -7.93 6.80 1.02
C ALA A 93 -8.69 5.83 1.94
N CYS A 94 -9.38 6.34 2.95
CA CYS A 94 -10.10 5.54 3.93
C CYS A 94 -11.51 5.20 3.44
N HIS A 95 -11.98 3.97 3.71
CA HIS A 95 -13.33 3.52 3.38
C HIS A 95 -14.42 4.33 4.08
N THR A 96 -14.07 5.04 5.18
CA THR A 96 -15.00 5.93 5.89
C THR A 96 -15.22 7.26 5.18
N GLY A 97 -14.51 7.53 4.07
CA GLY A 97 -14.57 8.79 3.36
C GLY A 97 -13.54 9.82 3.80
N MET A 98 -12.73 9.52 4.81
CA MET A 98 -11.66 10.39 5.27
C MET A 98 -10.48 10.35 4.29
N ARG A 99 -9.78 11.46 4.12
CA ARG A 99 -8.65 11.56 3.22
C ARG A 99 -7.56 10.56 3.56
N THR A 100 -7.28 10.38 4.85
CA THR A 100 -6.30 9.41 5.35
C THR A 100 -6.97 8.51 6.39
N CYS A 101 -6.46 7.29 6.54
CA CYS A 101 -6.93 6.36 7.56
C CYS A 101 -6.53 6.81 8.98
N PHE A 102 -5.66 7.80 9.12
CA PHE A 102 -5.13 8.24 10.40
C PHE A 102 -5.77 9.52 10.94
N ASP A 103 -6.82 10.03 10.31
CA ASP A 103 -7.48 11.27 10.74
C ASP A 103 -8.42 11.11 11.94
N ASP A 104 -8.92 9.91 12.18
CA ASP A 104 -10.09 9.68 13.03
C ASP A 104 -9.76 9.48 14.51
N PHE A 105 -8.57 9.02 14.84
CA PHE A 105 -8.28 8.63 16.22
C PHE A 105 -6.86 9.02 16.66
N PRO A 106 -6.63 10.30 16.92
CA PRO A 106 -5.35 10.71 17.52
C PRO A 106 -5.26 10.20 18.96
N VAL A 107 -4.09 9.71 19.34
CA VAL A 107 -3.84 9.23 20.70
C VAL A 107 -3.20 10.32 21.52
N ALA A 108 -3.81 10.65 22.67
CA ALA A 108 -3.22 11.60 23.60
C ALA A 108 -1.99 10.97 24.28
N LEU A 109 -0.87 11.67 24.24
CA LEU A 109 0.35 11.23 24.88
C LEU A 109 0.40 11.73 26.32
N GLN A 110 0.93 10.91 27.21
CA GLN A 110 1.06 11.22 28.63
C GLN A 110 2.52 11.46 28.99
#